data_b9baacec4c58e40399e6dcce4f1e1463
#
_entry.id   b9baacec4c58e40399e6dcce4f1e1463
#
_cell.length_a   1.000
_cell.length_b   1.000
_cell.length_c   1.000
_cell.angle_alpha   90.00
_cell.angle_beta   90.00
_cell.angle_gamma   90.00
#
_symmetry.space_group_name_H-M   'P 1'
#
loop_
_entity.id
_entity.type
_entity.pdbx_description
1 polymer ?
#
loop_
_entity_poly.entity_id
_entity_poly.type
_entity_poly.pdbx_seq_one_letter_code
_entity_poly.pdbx_strand_id
1 'polypeptide(L)'
;MTLVGLGFWTDRAPAQEVLTDQVSITSERGQLFGITSGEGIARQFLTSGEGILVVETKGVTGYVQTTKRLLGFSGRLQRWVDINLSSAEEVAKWTVTPRMIVVQGREAVYGFQSDLGRWKKESWGAGETLVRSIVEDHVGVLLTNRRALGFSAFTGGFFSKDLPSGNAIQDLEINDNVVIIHLSALTLVFRSGLAIWAELP
;
A
#
# COMPACT_ATOMS: atom_id res chain seq x y z
N MET A 1 -6.33 43.85 46.44
CA MET A 1 -5.72 44.00 45.12
C MET A 1 -5.21 42.63 44.73
N THR A 2 -6.02 41.87 43.95
CA THR A 2 -5.81 40.46 43.67
C THR A 2 -5.36 40.33 42.22
N LEU A 3 -4.12 39.90 42.03
CA LEU A 3 -3.51 39.63 40.69
C LEU A 3 -4.00 38.26 40.18
N VAL A 4 -4.78 38.26 39.11
CA VAL A 4 -5.19 37.07 38.40
C VAL A 4 -4.09 36.78 37.34
N GLY A 5 -3.36 35.70 37.53
CA GLY A 5 -2.36 35.21 36.58
C GLY A 5 -3.07 34.54 35.39
N LEU A 6 -2.96 35.13 34.20
CA LEU A 6 -3.33 34.50 32.93
C LEU A 6 -2.26 33.50 32.52
N GLY A 7 -2.54 32.19 32.70
CA GLY A 7 -1.76 31.12 32.16
C GLY A 7 -1.95 31.03 30.65
N PHE A 8 -0.92 31.32 29.87
CA PHE A 8 -0.90 31.04 28.42
C PHE A 8 -0.64 29.54 28.23
N TRP A 9 -1.69 28.83 27.81
CA TRP A 9 -1.52 27.48 27.26
C TRP A 9 -1.02 27.66 25.82
N THR A 10 0.25 27.39 25.59
CA THR A 10 0.76 27.23 24.22
C THR A 10 0.39 25.84 23.74
N ASP A 11 -0.67 25.74 22.94
CA ASP A 11 -0.94 24.57 22.11
C ASP A 11 0.28 24.34 21.19
N ARG A 12 1.15 23.45 21.58
CA ARG A 12 2.14 22.90 20.67
C ARG A 12 1.38 21.94 19.75
N ALA A 13 1.15 22.37 18.52
CA ALA A 13 0.78 21.47 17.45
C ALA A 13 1.76 20.27 17.44
N PRO A 14 1.29 19.02 17.36
CA PRO A 14 2.18 17.88 17.24
C PRO A 14 3.09 18.12 16.01
N ALA A 15 4.39 18.03 16.22
CA ALA A 15 5.34 18.09 15.12
C ALA A 15 5.00 16.96 14.15
N GLN A 16 4.55 17.33 12.96
CA GLN A 16 4.32 16.38 11.89
C GLN A 16 5.68 15.77 11.56
N GLU A 17 5.85 14.50 11.90
CA GLU A 17 7.08 13.77 11.64
C GLU A 17 7.21 13.65 10.11
N VAL A 18 8.04 14.49 9.53
CA VAL A 18 8.40 14.40 8.11
C VAL A 18 9.21 13.10 7.98
N LEU A 19 8.55 12.02 7.59
CA LEU A 19 9.20 10.76 7.25
C LEU A 19 10.07 11.00 6.01
N THR A 20 11.32 11.31 6.22
CA THR A 20 12.33 11.35 5.14
C THR A 20 12.52 9.92 4.62
N ASP A 21 12.75 9.78 3.32
CA ASP A 21 13.05 8.48 2.72
C ASP A 21 14.27 7.87 3.38
N GLN A 22 14.07 6.72 4.02
CA GLN A 22 15.09 5.98 4.75
C GLN A 22 15.76 4.91 3.89
N VAL A 23 15.27 4.73 2.66
CA VAL A 23 15.80 3.76 1.70
C VAL A 23 16.12 4.44 0.37
N SER A 24 17.13 3.90 -0.29
CA SER A 24 17.50 4.24 -1.67
C SER A 24 17.70 2.96 -2.47
N ILE A 25 17.39 3.01 -3.75
CA ILE A 25 17.60 1.89 -4.68
C ILE A 25 18.48 2.36 -5.82
N THR A 26 19.52 1.59 -6.11
CA THR A 26 20.35 1.79 -7.31
C THR A 26 20.55 0.46 -8.03
N SER A 27 20.96 0.52 -9.29
CA SER A 27 21.24 -0.66 -10.10
C SER A 27 22.59 -0.57 -10.78
N GLU A 28 23.33 -1.66 -10.75
CA GLU A 28 24.61 -1.77 -11.44
C GLU A 28 24.82 -3.19 -11.94
N ARG A 29 25.23 -3.37 -13.21
CA ARG A 29 25.63 -4.66 -13.81
C ARG A 29 24.63 -5.79 -13.58
N GLY A 30 23.34 -5.54 -13.73
CA GLY A 30 22.29 -6.54 -13.55
C GLY A 30 21.99 -6.87 -12.08
N GLN A 31 22.39 -6.02 -11.16
CA GLN A 31 22.10 -6.14 -9.74
C GLN A 31 21.35 -4.89 -9.26
N LEU A 32 20.43 -5.09 -8.33
CA LEU A 32 19.80 -4.04 -7.56
C LEU A 32 20.43 -3.98 -6.17
N PHE A 33 20.62 -2.77 -5.67
CA PHE A 33 21.12 -2.51 -4.33
C PHE A 33 20.04 -1.71 -3.59
N GLY A 34 19.46 -2.29 -2.55
CA GLY A 34 18.63 -1.61 -1.59
C GLY A 34 19.49 -1.12 -0.44
N ILE A 35 19.56 0.18 -0.25
CA ILE A 35 20.41 0.86 0.73
C ILE A 35 19.50 1.50 1.77
N THR A 36 19.81 1.30 3.05
CA THR A 36 19.11 1.97 4.15
C THR A 36 19.93 3.14 4.67
N SER A 37 19.30 4.08 5.34
CA SER A 37 20.00 5.21 6.01
C SER A 37 20.97 4.79 7.13
N GLY A 38 20.86 3.52 7.60
CA GLY A 38 21.85 2.85 8.43
C GLY A 38 22.91 2.13 7.57
N GLU A 39 23.64 1.18 8.15
CA GLU A 39 24.75 0.48 7.48
C GLU A 39 24.31 -0.71 6.59
N GLY A 40 23.04 -0.81 6.21
CA GLY A 40 22.50 -1.96 5.50
C GLY A 40 22.49 -1.81 3.97
N ILE A 41 23.10 -2.76 3.26
CA ILE A 41 23.01 -2.91 1.80
C ILE A 41 22.53 -4.32 1.49
N ALA A 42 21.36 -4.43 0.85
CA ALA A 42 20.85 -5.70 0.36
C ALA A 42 20.95 -5.78 -1.16
N ARG A 43 21.40 -6.91 -1.69
CA ARG A 43 21.59 -7.15 -3.12
C ARG A 43 20.52 -8.07 -3.66
N GLN A 44 20.04 -7.78 -4.87
CA GLN A 44 19.12 -8.61 -5.63
C GLN A 44 19.59 -8.73 -7.07
N PHE A 45 19.74 -9.95 -7.58
CA PHE A 45 20.13 -10.18 -8.95
C PHE A 45 18.92 -10.15 -9.88
N LEU A 46 19.10 -9.50 -11.02
CA LEU A 46 18.16 -9.60 -12.14
C LEU A 46 18.45 -10.86 -12.95
N THR A 47 17.41 -11.49 -13.44
CA THR A 47 17.55 -12.66 -14.32
C THR A 47 17.94 -12.24 -15.74
N SER A 48 18.46 -13.16 -16.54
CA SER A 48 18.82 -12.87 -17.94
C SER A 48 17.62 -12.31 -18.71
N GLY A 49 17.83 -11.21 -19.42
CA GLY A 49 16.79 -10.51 -20.18
C GLY A 49 15.70 -9.81 -19.33
N GLU A 50 15.92 -9.67 -18.03
CA GLU A 50 15.04 -8.90 -17.15
C GLU A 50 15.42 -7.41 -17.19
N GLY A 51 14.50 -6.56 -17.66
CA GLY A 51 14.65 -5.11 -17.71
C GLY A 51 13.93 -4.43 -16.56
N ILE A 52 14.52 -3.36 -16.03
CA ILE A 52 13.88 -2.49 -15.01
C ILE A 52 12.95 -1.52 -15.73
N LEU A 53 11.72 -1.41 -15.28
CA LEU A 53 10.69 -0.49 -15.81
C LEU A 53 10.45 0.69 -14.87
N VAL A 54 10.41 0.44 -13.56
CA VAL A 54 10.11 1.45 -12.53
C VAL A 54 11.01 1.22 -11.32
N VAL A 55 11.45 2.31 -10.70
CA VAL A 55 12.09 2.32 -9.38
C VAL A 55 11.46 3.46 -8.57
N GLU A 56 10.94 3.16 -7.39
CA GLU A 56 10.36 4.16 -6.48
C GLU A 56 10.65 3.79 -5.03
N THR A 57 10.88 4.80 -4.19
CA THR A 57 11.10 4.62 -2.76
C THR A 57 10.25 5.60 -1.97
N LYS A 58 9.78 5.16 -0.79
CA LYS A 58 9.09 6.03 0.17
C LYS A 58 9.24 5.48 1.59
N GLY A 59 9.71 6.31 2.52
CA GLY A 59 9.95 5.90 3.91
C GLY A 59 10.90 4.70 3.98
N VAL A 60 10.43 3.55 4.51
CA VAL A 60 11.21 2.31 4.61
C VAL A 60 10.90 1.29 3.50
N THR A 61 10.17 1.71 2.49
CA THR A 61 9.67 0.84 1.42
C THR A 61 10.31 1.18 0.10
N GLY A 62 10.84 0.19 -0.59
CA GLY A 62 11.33 0.31 -1.96
C GLY A 62 10.56 -0.57 -2.92
N TYR A 63 10.31 -0.08 -4.11
CA TYR A 63 9.61 -0.76 -5.19
C TYR A 63 10.43 -0.78 -6.47
N VAL A 64 10.51 -1.94 -7.10
CA VAL A 64 11.03 -2.09 -8.46
C VAL A 64 10.07 -2.95 -9.26
N GLN A 65 9.63 -2.42 -10.39
CA GLN A 65 8.94 -3.20 -11.41
C GLN A 65 9.94 -3.58 -12.49
N THR A 66 9.94 -4.85 -12.83
CA THR A 66 10.71 -5.35 -13.98
C THR A 66 9.78 -5.90 -15.05
N THR A 67 10.34 -6.32 -16.15
CA THR A 67 9.61 -7.01 -17.23
C THR A 67 9.08 -8.40 -16.82
N LYS A 68 9.47 -8.93 -15.65
CA LYS A 68 9.16 -10.30 -15.22
C LYS A 68 8.50 -10.38 -13.85
N ARG A 69 8.78 -9.45 -12.96
CA ARG A 69 8.34 -9.52 -11.57
C ARG A 69 8.26 -8.15 -10.91
N LEU A 70 7.58 -8.10 -9.77
CA LEU A 70 7.59 -6.99 -8.85
C LEU A 70 8.54 -7.31 -7.71
N LEU A 71 9.37 -6.37 -7.33
CA LEU A 71 10.28 -6.49 -6.20
C LEU A 71 9.93 -5.44 -5.16
N GLY A 72 9.80 -5.87 -3.92
CA GLY A 72 9.66 -5.03 -2.75
C GLY A 72 10.92 -5.07 -1.92
N PHE A 73 11.44 -3.92 -1.56
CA PHE A 73 12.54 -3.80 -0.61
C PHE A 73 12.01 -3.33 0.73
N SER A 74 12.30 -4.09 1.77
CA SER A 74 12.05 -3.72 3.15
C SER A 74 13.30 -3.11 3.77
N GLY A 75 13.28 -1.82 4.05
CA GLY A 75 14.37 -1.15 4.74
C GLY A 75 14.54 -1.63 6.19
N ARG A 76 13.45 -2.03 6.85
CA ARG A 76 13.51 -2.57 8.22
C ARG A 76 14.16 -3.95 8.28
N LEU A 77 13.81 -4.82 7.34
CA LEU A 77 14.34 -6.18 7.28
C LEU A 77 15.63 -6.28 6.45
N GLN A 78 16.00 -5.19 5.77
CA GLN A 78 17.15 -5.09 4.87
C GLN A 78 17.16 -6.24 3.84
N ARG A 79 16.00 -6.52 3.24
CA ARG A 79 15.86 -7.62 2.28
C ARG A 79 14.93 -7.29 1.13
N TRP A 80 15.21 -7.93 0.00
CA TRP A 80 14.35 -7.97 -1.16
C TRP A 80 13.40 -9.16 -1.08
N VAL A 81 12.18 -8.94 -1.56
CA VAL A 81 11.19 -10.00 -1.79
C VAL A 81 10.52 -9.73 -3.13
N ASP A 82 10.36 -10.77 -3.92
CA ASP A 82 9.75 -10.64 -5.24
C ASP A 82 8.49 -11.51 -5.42
N ILE A 83 7.71 -11.15 -6.43
CA ILE A 83 6.57 -11.92 -6.91
C ILE A 83 6.56 -11.88 -8.44
N ASN A 84 6.50 -13.06 -9.07
CA ASN A 84 6.50 -13.16 -10.52
C ASN A 84 5.19 -12.64 -11.11
N LEU A 85 5.30 -11.92 -12.22
CA LEU A 85 4.17 -11.56 -13.07
C LEU A 85 3.90 -12.71 -14.05
N SER A 86 2.63 -12.95 -14.37
CA SER A 86 2.28 -13.80 -15.50
C SER A 86 2.66 -13.11 -16.81
N SER A 87 2.81 -13.86 -17.88
CA SER A 87 3.12 -13.29 -19.21
C SER A 87 2.00 -12.41 -19.77
N ALA A 88 0.79 -12.56 -19.23
CA ALA A 88 -0.39 -11.79 -19.62
C ALA A 88 -0.66 -10.58 -18.70
N GLU A 89 0.12 -10.45 -17.61
CA GLU A 89 -0.06 -9.36 -16.64
C GLU A 89 0.47 -8.05 -17.17
N GLU A 90 -0.35 -7.03 -17.11
CA GLU A 90 0.01 -5.65 -17.36
C GLU A 90 -0.26 -4.82 -16.11
N VAL A 91 0.77 -4.14 -15.61
CA VAL A 91 0.65 -3.21 -14.48
C VAL A 91 0.06 -1.90 -14.99
N ALA A 92 -1.14 -1.57 -14.51
CA ALA A 92 -1.85 -0.35 -14.88
C ALA A 92 -1.51 0.83 -13.95
N LYS A 93 -1.31 0.55 -12.65
CA LYS A 93 -1.06 1.57 -11.64
C LYS A 93 -0.35 0.97 -10.44
N TRP A 94 0.46 1.77 -9.77
CA TRP A 94 1.03 1.43 -8.46
C TRP A 94 0.96 2.63 -7.52
N THR A 95 1.06 2.36 -6.24
CA THR A 95 1.20 3.36 -5.18
C THR A 95 2.17 2.82 -4.15
N VAL A 96 3.22 3.58 -3.89
CA VAL A 96 4.19 3.30 -2.83
C VAL A 96 3.90 4.23 -1.66
N THR A 97 3.81 3.66 -0.47
CA THR A 97 3.68 4.39 0.79
C THR A 97 4.86 4.08 1.70
N PRO A 98 5.05 4.77 2.82
CA PRO A 98 6.16 4.47 3.72
C PRO A 98 6.20 3.02 4.23
N ARG A 99 5.09 2.26 4.19
CA ARG A 99 4.98 0.92 4.77
C ARG A 99 4.45 -0.16 3.84
N MET A 100 3.88 0.21 2.70
CA MET A 100 3.30 -0.76 1.78
C MET A 100 3.37 -0.31 0.32
N ILE A 101 3.17 -1.27 -0.57
CA ILE A 101 3.00 -1.04 -2.01
C ILE A 101 1.68 -1.72 -2.41
N VAL A 102 0.90 -1.04 -3.23
CA VAL A 102 -0.26 -1.63 -3.90
C VAL A 102 -0.07 -1.46 -5.41
N VAL A 103 -0.06 -2.58 -6.13
CA VAL A 103 0.10 -2.61 -7.59
C VAL A 103 -1.18 -3.19 -8.21
N GLN A 104 -1.77 -2.45 -9.12
CA GLN A 104 -2.98 -2.82 -9.83
C GLN A 104 -2.61 -3.34 -11.21
N GLY A 105 -2.82 -4.60 -11.42
CA GLY A 105 -2.61 -5.25 -12.69
C GLY A 105 -3.91 -5.62 -13.40
N ARG A 106 -3.79 -6.06 -14.65
CA ARG A 106 -4.93 -6.48 -15.47
C ARG A 106 -5.61 -7.74 -14.94
N GLU A 107 -4.81 -8.70 -14.41
CA GLU A 107 -5.33 -9.98 -13.92
C GLU A 107 -5.48 -10.02 -12.40
N ALA A 108 -4.76 -9.17 -11.68
CA ALA A 108 -4.69 -9.21 -10.24
C ALA A 108 -4.28 -7.87 -9.63
N VAL A 109 -4.49 -7.76 -8.32
CA VAL A 109 -3.85 -6.76 -7.47
C VAL A 109 -2.77 -7.42 -6.62
N TYR A 110 -1.68 -6.70 -6.40
CA TYR A 110 -0.56 -7.14 -5.58
C TYR A 110 -0.37 -6.14 -4.45
N GLY A 111 -0.19 -6.64 -3.23
CA GLY A 111 0.11 -5.84 -2.07
C GLY A 111 1.42 -6.29 -1.44
N PHE A 112 2.35 -5.39 -1.20
CA PHE A 112 3.57 -5.61 -0.44
C PHE A 112 3.48 -4.92 0.91
N GLN A 113 3.82 -5.63 1.96
CA GLN A 113 3.89 -5.09 3.30
C GLN A 113 5.36 -5.08 3.73
N SER A 114 5.90 -3.86 3.96
CA SER A 114 7.33 -3.65 4.18
C SER A 114 7.81 -4.23 5.52
N ASP A 115 7.05 -4.06 6.61
CA ASP A 115 7.47 -4.51 7.94
C ASP A 115 7.55 -6.06 8.06
N LEU A 116 6.74 -6.79 7.28
CA LEU A 116 6.80 -8.25 7.21
C LEU A 116 7.62 -8.76 6.01
N GLY A 117 7.94 -7.87 5.07
CA GLY A 117 8.68 -8.19 3.86
C GLY A 117 8.00 -9.30 3.07
N ARG A 118 6.73 -9.12 2.68
CA ARG A 118 5.99 -10.12 1.91
C ARG A 118 5.02 -9.51 0.92
N TRP A 119 4.87 -10.20 -0.20
CA TRP A 119 3.83 -9.95 -1.19
C TRP A 119 2.60 -10.79 -0.94
N LYS A 120 1.44 -10.24 -1.30
CA LYS A 120 0.17 -10.94 -1.48
C LYS A 120 -0.39 -10.60 -2.84
N LYS A 121 -0.99 -11.59 -3.50
CA LYS A 121 -1.71 -11.46 -4.76
C LYS A 121 -3.18 -11.79 -4.51
N GLU A 122 -4.07 -11.00 -5.11
CA GLU A 122 -5.49 -11.27 -5.17
C GLU A 122 -5.94 -11.16 -6.62
N SER A 123 -6.42 -12.24 -7.20
CA SER A 123 -6.84 -12.28 -8.61
C SER A 123 -8.24 -11.71 -8.79
N TRP A 124 -8.44 -11.05 -9.92
CA TRP A 124 -9.78 -10.62 -10.32
C TRP A 124 -10.64 -11.81 -10.72
N GLY A 125 -11.91 -11.79 -10.33
CA GLY A 125 -12.90 -12.76 -10.78
C GLY A 125 -13.28 -12.57 -12.26
N ALA A 126 -13.90 -13.56 -12.87
CA ALA A 126 -14.38 -13.45 -14.25
C ALA A 126 -15.36 -12.29 -14.40
N GLY A 127 -15.04 -11.31 -15.27
CA GLY A 127 -15.82 -10.08 -15.46
C GLY A 127 -15.78 -9.11 -14.27
N GLU A 128 -14.86 -9.29 -13.32
CA GLU A 128 -14.59 -8.34 -12.26
C GLU A 128 -13.74 -7.20 -12.82
N THR A 129 -14.17 -5.96 -12.55
CA THR A 129 -13.49 -4.75 -13.02
C THR A 129 -13.29 -3.78 -11.88
N LEU A 130 -12.11 -3.17 -11.81
CA LEU A 130 -11.81 -2.14 -10.84
C LEU A 130 -12.59 -0.86 -11.17
N VAL A 131 -13.32 -0.34 -10.19
CA VAL A 131 -14.11 0.89 -10.30
C VAL A 131 -13.37 2.08 -9.68
N ARG A 132 -12.82 1.88 -8.48
CA ARG A 132 -12.14 2.95 -7.74
C ARG A 132 -11.08 2.36 -6.82
N SER A 133 -10.03 3.10 -6.53
CA SER A 133 -9.02 2.74 -5.53
C SER A 133 -8.56 3.95 -4.75
N ILE A 134 -8.29 3.73 -3.47
CA ILE A 134 -7.65 4.68 -2.57
C ILE A 134 -6.58 3.95 -1.77
N VAL A 135 -5.40 4.55 -1.67
CA VAL A 135 -4.25 3.96 -0.96
C VAL A 135 -3.52 5.08 -0.23
N GLU A 136 -3.39 4.93 1.07
CA GLU A 136 -2.60 5.80 1.94
C GLU A 136 -1.71 4.98 2.88
N ASP A 137 -1.01 5.61 3.78
CA ASP A 137 0.15 5.07 4.49
C ASP A 137 -0.03 3.67 5.08
N HIS A 138 -1.21 3.36 5.63
CA HIS A 138 -1.45 2.10 6.33
C HIS A 138 -2.61 1.28 5.78
N VAL A 139 -3.34 1.82 4.80
CA VAL A 139 -4.54 1.20 4.28
C VAL A 139 -4.67 1.40 2.78
N GLY A 140 -5.05 0.35 2.06
CA GLY A 140 -5.48 0.43 0.67
C GLY A 140 -6.85 -0.18 0.52
N VAL A 141 -7.74 0.46 -0.24
CA VAL A 141 -9.02 -0.13 -0.63
C VAL A 141 -9.19 -0.03 -2.14
N LEU A 142 -9.54 -1.16 -2.73
CA LEU A 142 -9.88 -1.29 -4.15
C LEU A 142 -11.34 -1.72 -4.25
N LEU A 143 -12.11 -0.94 -4.97
CA LEU A 143 -13.52 -1.22 -5.21
C LEU A 143 -13.70 -1.76 -6.62
N THR A 144 -14.30 -2.92 -6.71
CA THR A 144 -14.69 -3.52 -7.99
C THR A 144 -16.20 -3.41 -8.19
N ASN A 145 -16.68 -3.87 -9.32
CA ASN A 145 -18.11 -4.00 -9.58
C ASN A 145 -18.79 -5.12 -8.76
N ARG A 146 -18.04 -5.86 -7.90
CA ARG A 146 -18.53 -6.99 -7.11
C ARG A 146 -18.21 -6.93 -5.64
N ARG A 147 -17.01 -6.46 -5.31
CA ARG A 147 -16.49 -6.48 -3.93
C ARG A 147 -15.59 -5.29 -3.63
N ALA A 148 -15.41 -5.04 -2.36
CA ALA A 148 -14.36 -4.20 -1.83
C ALA A 148 -13.20 -5.06 -1.33
N LEU A 149 -11.97 -4.73 -1.69
CA LEU A 149 -10.74 -5.37 -1.22
C LEU A 149 -9.98 -4.38 -0.35
N GLY A 150 -9.90 -4.64 0.95
CA GLY A 150 -9.06 -3.89 1.87
C GLY A 150 -7.67 -4.51 1.98
N PHE A 151 -6.60 -3.74 1.82
CA PHE A 151 -5.23 -4.15 2.10
C PHE A 151 -4.72 -3.45 3.36
N SER A 152 -4.15 -4.21 4.28
CA SER A 152 -3.65 -3.70 5.56
C SER A 152 -2.12 -3.73 5.59
N ALA A 153 -1.50 -2.58 5.88
CA ALA A 153 -0.06 -2.49 6.15
C ALA A 153 0.35 -3.19 7.45
N PHE A 154 -0.57 -3.48 8.36
CA PHE A 154 -0.27 -4.16 9.62
C PHE A 154 -0.23 -5.68 9.48
N THR A 155 -1.14 -6.25 8.71
CA THR A 155 -1.25 -7.69 8.53
C THR A 155 -0.70 -8.19 7.19
N GLY A 156 -0.53 -7.29 6.23
CA GLY A 156 -0.02 -7.59 4.89
C GLY A 156 -0.91 -8.57 4.12
N GLY A 157 -2.24 -8.44 4.22
CA GLY A 157 -3.22 -9.27 3.55
C GLY A 157 -4.32 -8.47 2.87
N PHE A 158 -4.97 -9.10 1.88
CA PHE A 158 -6.22 -8.63 1.31
C PHE A 158 -7.41 -9.23 2.06
N PHE A 159 -8.41 -8.39 2.32
CA PHE A 159 -9.64 -8.73 3.01
C PHE A 159 -10.81 -8.33 2.13
N SER A 160 -11.55 -9.32 1.66
CA SER A 160 -12.66 -9.11 0.73
C SER A 160 -13.97 -8.89 1.48
N LYS A 161 -14.82 -8.02 0.92
CA LYS A 161 -16.19 -7.81 1.32
C LYS A 161 -17.05 -7.67 0.08
N ASP A 162 -18.01 -8.57 -0.11
CA ASP A 162 -18.92 -8.51 -1.24
C ASP A 162 -19.79 -7.25 -1.18
N LEU A 163 -19.99 -6.61 -2.32
CA LEU A 163 -20.88 -5.47 -2.45
C LEU A 163 -22.30 -5.97 -2.73
N PRO A 164 -23.29 -5.50 -1.95
CA PRO A 164 -24.67 -5.87 -2.22
C PRO A 164 -25.12 -5.41 -3.61
N SER A 165 -25.86 -6.24 -4.32
CA SER A 165 -26.36 -5.93 -5.66
C SER A 165 -27.22 -4.67 -5.66
N GLY A 166 -27.02 -3.80 -6.65
CA GLY A 166 -27.80 -2.57 -6.81
C GLY A 166 -27.38 -1.40 -5.94
N ASN A 167 -26.33 -1.56 -5.10
CA ASN A 167 -25.79 -0.44 -4.34
C ASN A 167 -24.78 0.36 -5.17
N ALA A 168 -25.10 1.62 -5.41
CA ALA A 168 -24.15 2.54 -6.03
C ALA A 168 -23.17 3.08 -4.98
N ILE A 169 -21.91 3.19 -5.34
CA ILE A 169 -20.88 3.87 -4.54
C ILE A 169 -21.14 5.36 -4.63
N GLN A 170 -21.47 5.98 -3.50
CA GLN A 170 -21.72 7.41 -3.39
C GLN A 170 -20.44 8.18 -3.10
N ASP A 171 -19.71 7.75 -2.06
CA ASP A 171 -18.46 8.38 -1.66
C ASP A 171 -17.48 7.39 -1.07
N LEU A 172 -16.20 7.82 -0.99
CA LEU A 172 -15.08 7.06 -0.45
C LEU A 172 -14.19 8.00 0.33
N GLU A 173 -14.15 7.83 1.63
CA GLU A 173 -13.34 8.59 2.56
C GLU A 173 -12.21 7.73 3.12
N ILE A 174 -11.06 8.36 3.35
CA ILE A 174 -9.92 7.72 4.02
C ILE A 174 -9.46 8.60 5.18
N ASN A 175 -9.13 7.96 6.28
CA ASN A 175 -8.57 8.61 7.45
C ASN A 175 -7.59 7.65 8.13
N ASP A 176 -6.28 7.94 8.04
CA ASP A 176 -5.16 7.16 8.58
C ASP A 176 -5.24 5.65 8.29
N ASN A 177 -5.99 4.92 9.14
CA ASN A 177 -6.08 3.46 9.14
C ASN A 177 -7.49 2.95 8.81
N VAL A 178 -8.39 3.85 8.45
CA VAL A 178 -9.82 3.56 8.23
C VAL A 178 -10.25 4.07 6.87
N VAL A 179 -10.93 3.23 6.10
CA VAL A 179 -11.63 3.63 4.87
C VAL A 179 -13.12 3.45 5.07
N ILE A 180 -13.88 4.48 4.73
CA ILE A 180 -15.33 4.51 4.78
C ILE A 180 -15.86 4.57 3.35
N ILE A 181 -16.76 3.66 3.02
CA ILE A 181 -17.39 3.58 1.70
C ILE A 181 -18.88 3.81 1.90
N HIS A 182 -19.37 4.94 1.43
CA HIS A 182 -20.80 5.24 1.43
C HIS A 182 -21.46 4.61 0.20
N LEU A 183 -22.33 3.65 0.44
CA LEU A 183 -23.19 3.04 -0.56
C LEU A 183 -24.60 3.62 -0.44
N SER A 184 -25.44 3.41 -1.44
CA SER A 184 -26.80 3.95 -1.45
C SER A 184 -27.69 3.44 -0.29
N ALA A 185 -27.42 2.26 0.27
CA ALA A 185 -28.23 1.64 1.30
C ALA A 185 -27.48 1.35 2.62
N LEU A 186 -26.15 1.37 2.62
CA LEU A 186 -25.35 1.09 3.81
C LEU A 186 -23.97 1.74 3.70
N THR A 187 -23.25 1.80 4.80
CA THR A 187 -21.85 2.23 4.85
C THR A 187 -20.96 1.05 5.21
N LEU A 188 -19.91 0.82 4.42
CA LEU A 188 -18.86 -0.15 4.73
C LEU A 188 -17.67 0.57 5.35
N VAL A 189 -17.08 -0.01 6.38
CA VAL A 189 -15.91 0.51 7.06
C VAL A 189 -14.82 -0.55 7.08
N PHE A 190 -13.67 -0.28 6.47
CA PHE A 190 -12.48 -1.11 6.59
C PHE A 190 -11.53 -0.52 7.63
N ARG A 191 -11.19 -1.30 8.63
CA ARG A 191 -10.23 -0.94 9.68
C ARG A 191 -8.94 -1.71 9.47
N SER A 192 -7.92 -1.05 8.94
CA SER A 192 -6.64 -1.68 8.60
C SER A 192 -5.94 -2.30 9.81
N GLY A 193 -5.95 -1.63 10.97
CA GLY A 193 -5.30 -2.15 12.19
C GLY A 193 -5.89 -3.47 12.71
N LEU A 194 -7.17 -3.73 12.45
CA LEU A 194 -7.86 -4.96 12.81
C LEU A 194 -8.03 -5.92 11.61
N ALA A 195 -7.80 -5.41 10.40
CA ALA A 195 -7.98 -6.12 9.14
C ALA A 195 -9.41 -6.69 8.96
N ILE A 196 -10.41 -5.91 9.34
CA ILE A 196 -11.83 -6.29 9.31
C ILE A 196 -12.70 -5.26 8.59
N TRP A 197 -13.79 -5.76 8.01
CA TRP A 197 -14.90 -4.97 7.51
C TRP A 197 -16.02 -4.89 8.54
N ALA A 198 -16.63 -3.72 8.66
CA ALA A 198 -17.88 -3.51 9.38
C ALA A 198 -18.94 -2.91 8.45
N GLU A 199 -20.20 -3.19 8.72
CA GLU A 199 -21.35 -2.57 8.06
C GLU A 199 -22.08 -1.65 9.05
N LEU A 200 -22.44 -0.47 8.58
CA LEU A 200 -23.26 0.47 9.31
C LEU A 200 -24.55 0.70 8.48
N PRO A 201 -25.70 0.72 9.14
CA PRO A 201 -26.98 0.96 8.47
C PRO A 201 -27.10 2.40 7.95
#